data_2cbc175d67ad6a026e31171e69784491
#
_entry.id   2cbc175d67ad6a026e31171e69784491
#
_cell.length_a   1.000
_cell.length_b   1.000
_cell.length_c   1.000
_cell.angle_alpha   90.00
_cell.angle_beta   90.00
_cell.angle_gamma   90.00
#
_symmetry.space_group_name_H-M   'P 1'
#
loop_
_entity.id
_entity.type
_entity.pdbx_description
1 polymer ?
#
loop_
_entity_poly.entity_id
_entity_poly.type
_entity_poly.pdbx_seq_one_letter_code
_entity_poly.pdbx_strand_id
1 'polypeptide(L)'
;DIGIKMHNLGPNRMTLKAKGPGEITASQFETGPDIEIMDPNKIIMTLDENADIEIEANVENGKGYVSAGPKENDEKIIGQIPIDALFSPVKKVSYKVENTRVGQVTDYDKLIMNVETNGAVSPEDAVALAARIVQEQFQPFINFDEPEEIKEVAKEDKLPFNKALL
;
A
#
# COMPACT_ATOMS: atom_id res chain seq x y z
N ASP A 1 3.17 -12.79 6.89
CA ASP A 1 2.84 -11.55 6.18
C ASP A 1 2.16 -11.85 4.86
N ILE A 2 0.86 -11.73 4.78
CA ILE A 2 0.06 -11.96 3.57
C ILE A 2 -0.30 -10.60 3.01
N GLY A 3 0.05 -10.33 1.74
CA GLY A 3 -0.36 -9.11 1.05
C GLY A 3 -1.84 -9.18 0.67
N ILE A 4 -2.64 -8.25 1.17
CA ILE A 4 -4.08 -8.20 0.96
C ILE A 4 -4.45 -6.84 0.38
N LYS A 5 -5.36 -6.84 -0.61
CA LYS A 5 -6.00 -5.64 -1.13
C LYS A 5 -7.49 -5.69 -0.81
N MET A 6 -8.00 -4.63 -0.21
CA MET A 6 -9.42 -4.48 0.09
C MET A 6 -10.07 -3.50 -0.87
N HIS A 7 -11.26 -3.83 -1.35
CA HIS A 7 -12.05 -3.01 -2.27
C HIS A 7 -13.13 -2.18 -1.55
N ASN A 8 -13.38 -2.45 -0.27
CA ASN A 8 -14.29 -1.70 0.58
C ASN A 8 -13.59 -1.15 1.84
N LEU A 9 -14.26 -0.25 2.56
CA LEU A 9 -13.74 0.37 3.80
C LEU A 9 -14.24 -0.33 5.07
N GLY A 10 -15.11 -1.32 4.96
CA GLY A 10 -15.65 -2.03 6.11
C GLY A 10 -14.72 -3.12 6.65
N PRO A 11 -14.95 -3.57 7.90
CA PRO A 11 -14.26 -4.74 8.41
C PRO A 11 -14.70 -5.97 7.64
N ASN A 12 -13.75 -6.78 7.24
CA ASN A 12 -13.98 -8.02 6.53
C ASN A 12 -13.37 -9.20 7.29
N ARG A 13 -13.83 -10.40 6.97
CA ARG A 13 -13.31 -11.63 7.54
C ARG A 13 -12.89 -12.57 6.45
N MET A 14 -11.84 -13.32 6.72
CA MET A 14 -11.42 -14.45 5.91
C MET A 14 -11.25 -15.66 6.80
N THR A 15 -11.62 -16.83 6.30
CA THR A 15 -11.58 -18.09 7.04
C THR A 15 -10.70 -19.09 6.34
N LEU A 16 -9.99 -19.88 7.13
CA LEU A 16 -9.17 -21.00 6.65
C LEU A 16 -9.57 -22.24 7.43
N LYS A 17 -9.93 -23.30 6.70
CA LYS A 17 -10.16 -24.64 7.27
C LYS A 17 -9.23 -25.61 6.56
N ALA A 18 -8.34 -26.21 7.30
CA ALA A 18 -7.35 -27.11 6.73
C ALA A 18 -7.13 -28.34 7.61
N LYS A 19 -6.96 -29.49 6.94
CA LYS A 19 -6.60 -30.76 7.56
C LYS A 19 -5.29 -31.24 6.99
N GLY A 20 -4.41 -31.67 7.90
CA GLY A 20 -3.10 -32.23 7.53
C GLY A 20 -3.19 -33.64 6.93
N PRO A 21 -2.04 -34.20 6.45
CA PRO A 21 -0.76 -33.49 6.36
C PRO A 21 -0.63 -32.66 5.09
N GLY A 22 0.12 -31.54 5.12
CA GLY A 22 0.43 -30.78 3.92
C GLY A 22 0.83 -29.34 4.16
N GLU A 23 1.22 -28.68 3.08
CA GLU A 23 1.52 -27.26 3.07
C GLU A 23 0.24 -26.46 2.82
N ILE A 24 0.02 -25.44 3.63
CA ILE A 24 -1.11 -24.54 3.54
C ILE A 24 -0.65 -23.22 2.94
N THR A 25 -1.28 -22.86 1.82
CA THR A 25 -0.98 -21.63 1.09
C THR A 25 -2.05 -20.56 1.32
N ALA A 26 -1.70 -19.31 0.99
CA ALA A 26 -2.62 -18.19 1.12
C ALA A 26 -3.89 -18.34 0.27
N SER A 27 -3.82 -19.08 -0.85
CA SER A 27 -4.99 -19.35 -1.71
C SER A 27 -6.09 -20.17 -1.07
N GLN A 28 -5.79 -20.86 0.03
CA GLN A 28 -6.77 -21.70 0.74
C GLN A 28 -7.66 -20.90 1.71
N PHE A 29 -7.38 -19.62 1.90
CA PHE A 29 -8.30 -18.75 2.61
C PHE A 29 -9.58 -18.53 1.79
N GLU A 30 -10.71 -18.77 2.40
CA GLU A 30 -12.01 -18.35 1.89
C GLU A 30 -12.15 -16.84 2.16
N THR A 31 -12.13 -16.05 1.09
CA THR A 31 -12.25 -14.60 1.13
C THR A 31 -13.60 -14.16 0.58
N GLY A 32 -14.13 -13.06 1.11
CA GLY A 32 -15.27 -12.39 0.49
C GLY A 32 -14.89 -11.71 -0.85
N PRO A 33 -15.88 -11.24 -1.62
CA PRO A 33 -15.65 -10.60 -2.92
C PRO A 33 -14.82 -9.31 -2.83
N ASP A 34 -14.73 -8.73 -1.64
CA ASP A 34 -14.04 -7.46 -1.40
C ASP A 34 -12.57 -7.62 -0.98
N ILE A 35 -12.09 -8.87 -0.87
CA ILE A 35 -10.71 -9.17 -0.45
C ILE A 35 -9.99 -9.88 -1.61
N GLU A 36 -8.85 -9.35 -2.00
CA GLU A 36 -7.94 -9.95 -2.98
C GLU A 36 -6.59 -10.25 -2.33
N ILE A 37 -6.12 -11.50 -2.43
CA ILE A 37 -4.81 -11.93 -1.94
C ILE A 37 -3.79 -11.75 -3.05
N MET A 38 -2.74 -10.95 -2.80
CA MET A 38 -1.74 -10.59 -3.82
C MET A 38 -0.78 -11.73 -4.14
N ASP A 39 -0.45 -12.57 -3.16
CA ASP A 39 0.44 -13.72 -3.33
C ASP A 39 -0.25 -15.01 -2.86
N PRO A 40 -1.07 -15.64 -3.73
CA PRO A 40 -1.84 -16.83 -3.38
C PRO A 40 -0.97 -18.07 -3.13
N ASN A 41 0.22 -18.12 -3.72
CA ASN A 41 1.13 -19.28 -3.60
C ASN A 41 2.02 -19.23 -2.35
N LYS A 42 1.93 -18.18 -1.56
CA LYS A 42 2.72 -18.04 -0.34
C LYS A 42 2.35 -19.13 0.67
N ILE A 43 3.32 -19.93 1.07
CA ILE A 43 3.17 -20.92 2.12
C ILE A 43 3.06 -20.20 3.48
N ILE A 44 2.00 -20.49 4.21
CA ILE A 44 1.70 -19.91 5.52
C ILE A 44 2.19 -20.82 6.64
N MET A 45 1.88 -22.11 6.51
CA MET A 45 2.22 -23.14 7.50
C MET A 45 2.29 -24.52 6.84
N THR A 46 2.89 -25.45 7.55
CA THR A 46 2.86 -26.87 7.21
C THR A 46 2.15 -27.61 8.33
N LEU A 47 1.18 -28.43 7.98
CA LEU A 47 0.43 -29.26 8.93
C LEU A 47 0.98 -30.69 8.95
N ASP A 48 1.01 -31.27 10.13
CA ASP A 48 1.36 -32.67 10.36
C ASP A 48 0.14 -33.59 10.24
N GLU A 49 0.38 -34.91 10.28
CA GLU A 49 -0.69 -35.91 10.31
C GLU A 49 -1.64 -35.66 11.48
N ASN A 50 -2.93 -35.74 11.25
CA ASN A 50 -4.01 -35.50 12.21
C ASN A 50 -4.18 -34.03 12.69
N ALA A 51 -3.48 -33.07 12.11
CA ALA A 51 -3.75 -31.67 12.39
C ALA A 51 -5.07 -31.24 11.73
N ASP A 52 -5.97 -30.65 12.50
CA ASP A 52 -7.20 -30.01 12.02
C ASP A 52 -7.21 -28.60 12.58
N ILE A 53 -7.21 -27.61 11.71
CA ILE A 53 -7.09 -26.21 12.09
C ILE A 53 -8.18 -25.38 11.42
N GLU A 54 -8.79 -24.50 12.21
CA GLU A 54 -9.72 -23.48 11.74
C GLU A 54 -9.21 -22.11 12.21
N ILE A 55 -8.98 -21.21 11.26
CA ILE A 55 -8.50 -19.85 11.51
C ILE A 55 -9.52 -18.88 10.95
N GLU A 56 -9.96 -17.94 11.77
CA GLU A 56 -10.73 -16.78 11.36
C GLU A 56 -9.85 -15.54 11.50
N ALA A 57 -9.64 -14.79 10.44
CA ALA A 57 -8.84 -13.58 10.45
C ALA A 57 -9.71 -12.35 10.14
N ASN A 58 -9.65 -11.36 11.02
CA ASN A 58 -10.26 -10.07 10.79
C ASN A 58 -9.33 -9.20 9.95
N VAL A 59 -9.87 -8.60 8.89
CA VAL A 59 -9.15 -7.74 7.95
C VAL A 59 -9.75 -6.35 8.02
N GLU A 60 -8.91 -5.36 8.27
CA GLU A 60 -9.30 -3.97 8.44
C GLU A 60 -8.42 -3.05 7.59
N ASN A 61 -8.93 -1.87 7.26
CA ASN A 61 -8.15 -0.80 6.66
C ASN A 61 -7.44 0.01 7.76
N GLY A 62 -6.21 0.40 7.49
CA GLY A 62 -5.42 1.21 8.42
C GLY A 62 -4.36 2.05 7.74
N LYS A 63 -3.51 2.68 8.52
CA LYS A 63 -2.41 3.52 8.04
C LYS A 63 -1.11 3.15 8.77
N GLY A 64 -0.03 3.05 8.02
CA GLY A 64 1.30 2.81 8.56
C GLY A 64 1.45 1.42 9.18
N TYR A 65 2.00 1.36 10.38
CA TYR A 65 2.24 0.14 11.15
C TYR A 65 1.49 0.20 12.48
N VAL A 66 0.79 -0.87 12.79
CA VAL A 66 0.10 -1.05 14.07
C VAL A 66 0.64 -2.31 14.74
N SER A 67 1.25 -2.14 15.91
CA SER A 67 1.78 -3.27 16.70
C SER A 67 0.66 -4.02 17.41
N ALA A 68 0.86 -5.32 17.62
CA ALA A 68 -0.01 -6.23 18.37
C ALA A 68 -0.04 -5.98 19.90
N GLY A 69 0.29 -4.76 20.33
CA GLY A 69 0.24 -4.41 21.76
C GLY A 69 -1.17 -4.41 22.34
N PRO A 70 -1.32 -4.62 23.66
CA PRO A 70 -2.61 -4.51 24.31
C PRO A 70 -3.12 -3.08 24.15
N LYS A 71 -4.22 -2.91 23.45
CA LYS A 71 -4.96 -1.64 23.45
C LYS A 71 -5.71 -1.55 24.79
N GLU A 72 -5.56 -0.43 25.48
CA GLU A 72 -6.11 -0.22 26.85
C GLU A 72 -7.64 -0.43 26.97
N ASN A 73 -8.36 -0.47 25.84
CA ASN A 73 -9.82 -0.58 25.80
C ASN A 73 -10.35 -1.80 25.02
N ASP A 74 -9.49 -2.73 24.58
CA ASP A 74 -9.98 -3.93 23.91
C ASP A 74 -10.46 -4.94 24.97
N GLU A 75 -11.76 -5.26 24.95
CA GLU A 75 -12.29 -6.44 25.61
C GLU A 75 -11.54 -7.66 25.08
N LYS A 76 -10.76 -8.31 25.93
CA LYS A 76 -10.00 -9.51 25.56
C LYS A 76 -10.96 -10.63 25.19
N ILE A 77 -11.17 -10.82 23.91
CA ILE A 77 -11.95 -11.95 23.40
C ILE A 77 -11.09 -13.19 23.56
N ILE A 78 -11.60 -14.17 24.29
CA ILE A 78 -10.90 -15.45 24.51
C ILE A 78 -10.69 -16.13 23.14
N GLY A 79 -9.43 -16.51 22.87
CA GLY A 79 -9.06 -17.16 21.58
C GLY A 79 -8.62 -16.20 20.50
N GLN A 80 -8.71 -14.88 20.69
CA GLN A 80 -8.19 -13.90 19.76
C GLN A 80 -6.67 -13.71 19.97
N ILE A 81 -5.92 -13.80 18.89
CA ILE A 81 -4.46 -13.57 18.87
C ILE A 81 -4.23 -12.26 18.11
N PRO A 82 -3.85 -11.17 18.80
CA PRO A 82 -3.48 -9.93 18.10
C PRO A 82 -2.18 -10.14 17.33
N ILE A 83 -2.13 -9.67 16.10
CA ILE A 83 -0.94 -9.70 15.25
C ILE A 83 -0.61 -8.29 14.79
N ASP A 84 0.68 -8.07 14.51
CA ASP A 84 1.14 -6.82 13.90
C ASP A 84 0.51 -6.63 12.52
N ALA A 85 0.11 -5.41 12.21
CA ALA A 85 -0.45 -5.06 10.92
C ALA A 85 0.39 -3.97 10.22
N LEU A 86 0.89 -4.30 9.05
CA LEU A 86 1.57 -3.34 8.15
C LEU A 86 0.60 -2.95 7.03
N PHE A 87 0.04 -1.75 7.14
CA PHE A 87 -0.93 -1.24 6.17
C PHE A 87 -0.28 -0.53 4.97
N SER A 88 1.01 -0.19 5.06
CA SER A 88 1.72 0.45 3.94
C SER A 88 1.93 -0.54 2.79
N PRO A 89 1.49 -0.21 1.55
CA PRO A 89 1.76 -1.04 0.39
C PRO A 89 3.21 -0.94 -0.09
N VAL A 90 3.95 0.08 0.34
CA VAL A 90 5.34 0.34 -0.08
C VAL A 90 6.29 -0.42 0.81
N LYS A 91 7.09 -1.34 0.21
CA LYS A 91 8.09 -2.15 0.90
C LYS A 91 9.43 -1.45 1.00
N LYS A 92 9.85 -0.82 -0.11
CA LYS A 92 11.18 -0.20 -0.19
C LYS A 92 11.17 0.96 -1.17
N VAL A 93 11.88 2.03 -0.80
CA VAL A 93 12.14 3.17 -1.68
C VAL A 93 13.63 3.46 -1.64
N SER A 94 14.23 3.62 -2.80
CA SER A 94 15.58 4.16 -2.95
C SER A 94 15.61 5.22 -4.03
N TYR A 95 16.43 6.25 -3.85
CA TYR A 95 16.56 7.30 -4.83
C TYR A 95 18.03 7.71 -5.02
N LYS A 96 18.32 8.25 -6.20
CA LYS A 96 19.60 8.82 -6.57
C LYS A 96 19.36 10.11 -7.34
N VAL A 97 20.15 11.12 -7.04
CA VAL A 97 20.16 12.39 -7.78
C VAL A 97 21.44 12.45 -8.59
N GLU A 98 21.32 12.74 -9.86
CA GLU A 98 22.44 12.86 -10.81
C GLU A 98 22.34 14.19 -11.54
N ASN A 99 23.47 14.84 -11.79
CA ASN A 99 23.51 16.01 -12.65
C ASN A 99 23.23 15.57 -14.09
N THR A 100 22.41 16.35 -14.78
CA THR A 100 22.05 16.07 -16.17
C THR A 100 22.05 17.34 -17.01
N ARG A 101 22.08 17.15 -18.33
CA ARG A 101 22.04 18.24 -19.31
C ARG A 101 20.70 18.23 -20.04
N VAL A 102 20.09 19.39 -20.13
CA VAL A 102 18.91 19.61 -20.97
C VAL A 102 19.26 20.66 -22.02
N GLY A 103 19.44 20.23 -23.26
CA GLY A 103 19.89 21.10 -24.35
C GLY A 103 21.30 21.66 -24.11
N GLN A 104 21.45 22.97 -24.01
CA GLN A 104 22.73 23.64 -23.72
C GLN A 104 22.93 23.93 -22.21
N VAL A 105 21.91 23.72 -21.38
CA VAL A 105 21.97 23.96 -19.94
C VAL A 105 22.39 22.66 -19.24
N THR A 106 23.46 22.74 -18.45
CA THR A 106 24.09 21.60 -17.76
C THR A 106 23.80 21.55 -16.27
N ASP A 107 22.95 22.44 -15.78
CA ASP A 107 22.73 22.68 -14.36
C ASP A 107 21.34 22.17 -13.89
N TYR A 108 20.99 20.98 -14.41
CA TYR A 108 19.77 20.28 -14.00
C TYR A 108 20.09 19.04 -13.18
N ASP A 109 19.22 18.77 -12.20
CA ASP A 109 19.24 17.53 -11.46
C ASP A 109 18.23 16.53 -12.04
N LYS A 110 18.66 15.27 -12.17
CA LYS A 110 17.83 14.14 -12.53
C LYS A 110 17.59 13.29 -11.29
N LEU A 111 16.33 13.12 -10.92
CA LEU A 111 15.93 12.20 -9.85
C LEU A 111 15.62 10.82 -10.45
N ILE A 112 16.31 9.80 -9.95
CA ILE A 112 16.05 8.39 -10.23
C ILE A 112 15.50 7.79 -8.95
N MET A 113 14.27 7.24 -9.00
CA MET A 113 13.60 6.66 -7.87
C MET A 113 13.22 5.21 -8.18
N ASN A 114 13.54 4.29 -7.27
CA ASN A 114 13.08 2.90 -7.32
C ASN A 114 12.10 2.66 -6.18
N VAL A 115 10.91 2.20 -6.50
CA VAL A 115 9.83 1.94 -5.55
C VAL A 115 9.39 0.49 -5.69
N GLU A 116 9.47 -0.26 -4.59
CA GLU A 116 8.99 -1.64 -4.49
C GLU A 116 7.70 -1.66 -3.67
N THR A 117 6.65 -2.26 -4.22
CA THR A 117 5.35 -2.40 -3.54
C THR A 117 5.04 -3.88 -3.26
N ASN A 118 3.99 -4.11 -2.49
CA ASN A 118 3.47 -5.47 -2.22
C ASN A 118 2.53 -6.00 -3.33
N GLY A 119 2.32 -5.22 -4.41
CA GLY A 119 1.39 -5.56 -5.49
C GLY A 119 -0.02 -4.98 -5.34
N ALA A 120 -0.42 -4.53 -4.15
CA ALA A 120 -1.75 -3.95 -3.94
C ALA A 120 -1.93 -2.59 -4.65
N VAL A 121 -0.84 -1.86 -4.85
CA VAL A 121 -0.80 -0.57 -5.53
C VAL A 121 0.37 -0.56 -6.51
N SER A 122 0.21 0.03 -7.70
CA SER A 122 1.33 0.22 -8.62
C SER A 122 2.35 1.20 -8.06
N PRO A 123 3.65 1.07 -8.39
CA PRO A 123 4.67 2.01 -7.95
C PRO A 123 4.39 3.46 -8.36
N GLU A 124 3.86 3.67 -9.56
CA GLU A 124 3.49 4.98 -10.10
C GLU A 124 2.36 5.61 -9.28
N ASP A 125 1.31 4.84 -9.00
CA ASP A 125 0.17 5.29 -8.19
C ASP A 125 0.60 5.59 -6.75
N ALA A 126 1.51 4.80 -6.18
CA ALA A 126 2.05 5.03 -4.84
C ALA A 126 2.77 6.39 -4.76
N VAL A 127 3.58 6.73 -5.76
CA VAL A 127 4.26 8.05 -5.84
C VAL A 127 3.24 9.18 -6.05
N ALA A 128 2.25 8.98 -6.93
CA ALA A 128 1.22 9.99 -7.20
C ALA A 128 0.36 10.27 -5.96
N LEU A 129 -0.04 9.23 -5.23
CA LEU A 129 -0.79 9.37 -3.97
C LEU A 129 0.04 10.05 -2.89
N ALA A 130 1.32 9.71 -2.76
CA ALA A 130 2.23 10.37 -1.82
C ALA A 130 2.38 11.86 -2.12
N ALA A 131 2.57 12.22 -3.39
CA ALA A 131 2.64 13.62 -3.83
C ALA A 131 1.35 14.39 -3.52
N ARG A 132 0.19 13.75 -3.72
CA ARG A 132 -1.12 14.34 -3.38
C ARG A 132 -1.26 14.58 -1.89
N ILE A 133 -0.87 13.63 -1.04
CA ILE A 133 -0.88 13.79 0.41
C ILE A 133 -0.01 15.00 0.82
N VAL A 134 1.20 15.11 0.27
CA VAL A 134 2.09 16.25 0.54
C VAL A 134 1.43 17.56 0.11
N GLN A 135 0.85 17.62 -1.08
CA GLN A 135 0.15 18.80 -1.58
C GLN A 135 -1.00 19.22 -0.64
N GLU A 136 -1.82 18.25 -0.20
CA GLU A 136 -2.93 18.50 0.71
C GLU A 136 -2.45 19.03 2.07
N GLN A 137 -1.32 18.53 2.58
CA GLN A 137 -0.73 18.99 3.83
C GLN A 137 -0.15 20.41 3.74
N PHE A 138 0.23 20.86 2.55
CA PHE A 138 0.70 22.25 2.34
C PHE A 138 -0.43 23.25 2.10
N GLN A 139 -1.66 22.81 1.82
CA GLN A 139 -2.81 23.71 1.62
C GLN A 139 -3.03 24.73 2.75
N PRO A 140 -2.91 24.38 4.05
CA PRO A 140 -3.07 25.35 5.14
C PRO A 140 -2.05 26.49 5.12
N PHE A 141 -0.89 26.32 4.46
CA PHE A 141 0.14 27.36 4.34
C PHE A 141 -0.10 28.31 3.15
N ILE A 142 -0.98 27.94 2.23
CA ILE A 142 -1.34 28.73 1.08
C ILE A 142 -2.56 29.59 1.46
N ASN A 143 -2.31 30.80 1.96
CA ASN A 143 -3.33 31.71 2.49
C ASN A 143 -3.38 33.06 1.75
N PHE A 144 -3.01 33.07 0.48
CA PHE A 144 -3.10 34.25 -0.39
C PHE A 144 -4.07 33.99 -1.53
N ASP A 145 -4.78 35.03 -1.93
CA ASP A 145 -5.64 35.01 -3.10
C ASP A 145 -4.77 35.08 -4.36
N GLU A 146 -4.81 34.02 -5.20
CA GLU A 146 -4.15 34.05 -6.48
C GLU A 146 -4.88 35.05 -7.42
N PRO A 147 -4.17 36.01 -8.04
CA PRO A 147 -4.78 36.86 -9.05
C PRO A 147 -5.35 36.00 -10.18
N GLU A 148 -6.54 36.37 -10.69
CA GLU A 148 -7.25 35.59 -11.75
C GLU A 148 -6.41 35.40 -13.02
N GLU A 149 -5.52 36.34 -13.34
CA GLU A 149 -4.59 36.25 -14.48
C GLU A 149 -3.60 35.08 -14.40
N ILE A 150 -3.18 34.68 -13.20
CA ILE A 150 -2.26 33.54 -13.02
C ILE A 150 -2.99 32.20 -13.28
N LYS A 151 -4.31 32.15 -13.06
CA LYS A 151 -5.09 30.94 -13.32
C LYS A 151 -5.25 30.61 -14.80
N GLU A 152 -5.25 31.61 -15.66
CA GLU A 152 -5.32 31.41 -17.12
C GLU A 152 -3.98 30.94 -17.70
N VAL A 153 -2.86 31.53 -17.26
CA VAL A 153 -1.52 31.13 -17.72
C VAL A 153 -1.16 29.70 -17.27
N ALA A 154 -1.56 29.29 -16.05
CA ALA A 154 -1.34 27.93 -15.58
C ALA A 154 -2.14 26.85 -16.33
N LYS A 155 -3.19 27.24 -17.09
CA LYS A 155 -3.94 26.31 -17.94
C LYS A 155 -3.34 26.12 -19.34
N GLU A 156 -2.57 27.08 -19.84
CA GLU A 156 -1.95 26.99 -21.17
C GLU A 156 -0.59 26.26 -21.15
N ASP A 157 0.15 26.29 -20.04
CA ASP A 157 1.49 25.66 -19.92
C ASP A 157 1.46 24.20 -19.42
N LYS A 158 0.38 23.46 -19.65
CA LYS A 158 0.46 22.01 -19.63
C LYS A 158 1.18 21.55 -20.90
N LEU A 159 2.50 21.65 -20.92
CA LEU A 159 3.34 20.93 -21.86
C LEU A 159 2.83 19.47 -21.91
N PRO A 160 2.46 18.97 -23.09
CA PRO A 160 2.02 17.59 -23.20
C PRO A 160 3.18 16.71 -22.74
N PHE A 161 2.97 16.01 -21.63
CA PHE A 161 3.89 15.01 -21.15
C PHE A 161 4.10 14.00 -22.28
N ASN A 162 5.26 14.04 -22.91
CA ASN A 162 5.52 13.23 -24.07
C ASN A 162 5.72 11.78 -23.60
N LYS A 163 4.70 10.93 -23.74
CA LYS A 163 4.69 9.50 -23.47
C LYS A 163 5.75 8.69 -24.27
N ALA A 164 6.52 9.33 -25.10
CA ALA A 164 7.51 8.68 -25.99
C ALA A 164 8.91 8.51 -25.36
N LEU A 165 9.08 8.75 -24.07
CA LEU A 165 10.35 8.63 -23.34
C LEU A 165 10.30 7.64 -22.16
N LEU A 166 9.41 6.64 -22.26
CA LEU A 166 9.45 5.46 -21.39
C LEU A 166 9.90 4.24 -22.15
#